data_95ff18dd6b44cd468a50fe5513291577
#
_entry.id   95ff18dd6b44cd468a50fe5513291577
#
_cell.length_a   1.000
_cell.length_b   1.000
_cell.length_c   1.000
_cell.angle_alpha   90.00
_cell.angle_beta   90.00
_cell.angle_gamma   90.00
#
_symmetry.space_group_name_H-M   'P 1'
#
loop_
_entity.id
_entity.type
_entity.pdbx_description
1 polymer ?
#
loop_
_entity_poly.entity_id
_entity_poly.type
_entity_poly.pdbx_seq_one_letter_code
_entity_poly.pdbx_strand_id
1 'polypeptide(L)'
;MPVFPISRLRRLRRTEKLRELVQEVSLSPKDLICPVFVEEGIQAKKQVNSMPAIERLPLSEVVNEVDAIVELGIPGIMLFGIPENKDEHGTSAYVEHGIIQKAISEIRKNFGDKIVIMADVCLCQYTSSGHCGLIKNGNIDNDSSLETLSKIAISQAKAGVDVVSPSAMMDGQVKSIRQGLDNESFSNVAIMSHSAKHRSNFYSPFRDAAECAPQFGDRKT
;
A
#
# COMPACT_ATOMS: atom_id res chain seq x y z
N MET A 1 17.70 18.27 37.40
CA MET A 1 17.23 19.11 36.27
C MET A 1 18.38 19.99 35.79
N PRO A 2 18.52 20.23 34.49
CA PRO A 2 19.54 21.16 34.00
C PRO A 2 19.23 22.58 34.51
N VAL A 3 20.24 23.26 35.07
CA VAL A 3 20.09 24.58 35.67
C VAL A 3 20.92 25.61 34.93
N PHE A 4 20.27 26.71 34.47
CA PHE A 4 20.93 27.88 33.92
C PHE A 4 21.71 28.60 35.02
N PRO A 5 22.94 29.14 34.77
CA PRO A 5 23.65 29.25 33.48
C PRO A 5 24.57 28.08 33.15
N ILE A 6 24.69 27.05 34.00
CA ILE A 6 25.60 25.91 33.78
C ILE A 6 25.11 25.09 32.57
N SER A 7 23.84 24.75 32.53
CA SER A 7 23.23 24.07 31.38
C SER A 7 22.72 25.09 30.38
N ARG A 8 23.24 25.02 29.16
CA ARG A 8 22.82 25.89 28.03
C ARG A 8 22.60 25.02 26.79
N LEU A 9 21.38 24.62 26.55
CA LEU A 9 21.00 23.73 25.45
C LEU A 9 21.36 24.31 24.06
N ARG A 10 21.39 25.64 23.95
CA ARG A 10 21.78 26.30 22.67
C ARG A 10 23.24 26.08 22.29
N ARG A 11 24.12 25.58 23.18
CA ARG A 11 25.52 25.29 22.84
C ARG A 11 25.63 24.31 21.66
N LEU A 12 24.78 23.30 21.62
CA LEU A 12 24.74 22.28 20.56
C LEU A 12 24.10 22.78 19.25
N ARG A 13 23.52 23.98 19.26
CA ARG A 13 22.85 24.58 18.09
C ARG A 13 23.70 25.63 17.37
N ARG A 14 24.92 25.89 17.81
CA ARG A 14 25.77 26.99 17.35
C ARG A 14 26.20 26.88 15.88
N THR A 15 26.54 25.70 15.43
CA THR A 15 26.97 25.42 14.07
C THR A 15 26.15 24.31 13.44
N GLU A 16 26.13 24.28 12.10
CA GLU A 16 25.48 23.20 11.35
C GLU A 16 26.05 21.84 11.73
N LYS A 17 27.37 21.71 11.79
CA LYS A 17 28.05 20.46 12.11
C LYS A 17 27.75 19.97 13.55
N LEU A 18 27.58 20.88 14.53
CA LEU A 18 27.13 20.49 15.85
C LEU A 18 25.67 20.00 15.86
N ARG A 19 24.80 20.61 15.01
CA ARG A 19 23.41 20.13 14.89
C ARG A 19 23.36 18.77 14.22
N GLU A 20 24.11 18.56 13.15
CA GLU A 20 24.23 17.25 12.48
C GLU A 20 24.73 16.16 13.44
N LEU A 21 25.74 16.48 14.26
CA LEU A 21 26.35 15.53 15.21
C LEU A 21 25.37 15.05 16.28
N VAL A 22 24.42 15.89 16.70
CA VAL A 22 23.42 15.59 17.74
C VAL A 22 22.03 15.33 17.19
N GLN A 23 21.91 15.16 15.88
CA GLN A 23 20.65 14.84 15.21
C GLN A 23 20.19 13.44 15.62
N GLU A 24 18.98 13.34 16.18
CA GLU A 24 18.39 12.07 16.63
C GLU A 24 17.73 11.31 15.49
N VAL A 25 17.25 12.03 14.46
CA VAL A 25 16.55 11.46 13.31
C VAL A 25 17.19 11.95 12.02
N SER A 26 17.57 11.02 11.15
CA SER A 26 17.98 11.29 9.79
C SER A 26 17.02 10.61 8.80
N LEU A 27 16.76 11.27 7.68
CA LEU A 27 15.98 10.69 6.58
C LEU A 27 16.89 10.49 5.37
N SER A 28 16.75 9.35 4.74
CA SER A 28 17.39 9.02 3.47
C SER A 28 16.39 8.41 2.50
N PRO A 29 16.66 8.34 1.20
CA PRO A 29 15.80 7.60 0.28
C PRO A 29 15.53 6.16 0.71
N LYS A 30 16.46 5.56 1.46
CA LYS A 30 16.34 4.17 1.96
C LYS A 30 15.26 3.97 3.02
N ASP A 31 14.75 5.06 3.60
CA ASP A 31 13.68 5.03 4.59
C ASP A 31 12.29 5.18 3.96
N LEU A 32 12.22 5.31 2.61
CA LEU A 32 11.00 5.61 1.89
C LEU A 32 10.45 4.38 1.16
N ILE A 33 9.12 4.34 1.05
CA ILE A 33 8.35 3.44 0.19
C ILE A 33 7.51 4.31 -0.74
N CYS A 34 7.66 4.15 -2.06
CA CYS A 34 6.92 4.95 -3.02
C CYS A 34 5.57 4.30 -3.35
N PRO A 35 4.42 5.01 -3.18
CA PRO A 35 3.12 4.51 -3.62
C PRO A 35 3.01 4.59 -5.14
N VAL A 36 2.54 3.50 -5.76
CA VAL A 36 2.32 3.40 -7.21
C VAL A 36 0.89 2.92 -7.47
N PHE A 37 0.12 3.73 -8.21
CA PHE A 37 -1.26 3.44 -8.55
C PHE A 37 -1.34 2.92 -9.99
N VAL A 38 -1.88 1.72 -10.18
CA VAL A 38 -1.99 1.08 -11.49
C VAL A 38 -3.46 0.91 -11.84
N GLU A 39 -3.91 1.58 -12.91
CA GLU A 39 -5.31 1.57 -13.36
C GLU A 39 -5.47 0.72 -14.62
N GLU A 40 -6.41 -0.24 -14.56
CA GLU A 40 -6.75 -1.10 -15.68
C GLU A 40 -7.56 -0.32 -16.71
N GLY A 41 -7.41 -0.64 -18.00
CA GLY A 41 -8.20 -0.05 -19.09
C GLY A 41 -7.73 1.31 -19.59
N ILE A 42 -6.83 2.02 -18.89
CA ILE A 42 -6.28 3.29 -19.38
C ILE A 42 -5.07 3.07 -20.30
N GLN A 43 -4.88 3.98 -21.25
CA GLN A 43 -3.79 3.94 -22.24
C GLN A 43 -2.69 4.97 -21.97
N ALA A 44 -2.94 5.94 -21.10
CA ALA A 44 -2.01 7.01 -20.74
C ALA A 44 -2.12 7.32 -19.23
N LYS A 45 -1.07 7.92 -18.68
CA LYS A 45 -1.04 8.40 -17.29
C LYS A 45 -2.20 9.36 -17.03
N LYS A 46 -2.85 9.23 -15.88
CA LYS A 46 -4.00 10.04 -15.45
C LYS A 46 -3.70 10.73 -14.14
N GLN A 47 -3.65 12.06 -14.18
CA GLN A 47 -3.37 12.87 -12.99
C GLN A 47 -4.42 12.69 -11.90
N VAL A 48 -3.97 12.52 -10.66
CA VAL A 48 -4.83 12.55 -9.47
C VAL A 48 -4.95 13.98 -8.97
N ASN A 49 -6.09 14.62 -9.20
CA ASN A 49 -6.27 16.07 -8.92
C ASN A 49 -6.05 16.46 -7.46
N SER A 50 -6.39 15.57 -6.53
CA SER A 50 -6.24 15.80 -5.08
C SER A 50 -4.84 15.47 -4.54
N MET A 51 -3.97 14.87 -5.37
CA MET A 51 -2.59 14.52 -5.01
C MET A 51 -1.64 15.03 -6.10
N PRO A 52 -1.17 16.30 -6.03
CA PRO A 52 -0.24 16.86 -7.01
C PRO A 52 1.00 15.99 -7.17
N ALA A 53 1.43 15.77 -8.40
CA ALA A 53 2.54 14.90 -8.81
C ALA A 53 2.31 13.37 -8.61
N ILE A 54 1.10 12.94 -8.25
CA ILE A 54 0.73 11.52 -8.26
C ILE A 54 -0.17 11.26 -9.47
N GLU A 55 0.16 10.20 -10.20
CA GLU A 55 -0.56 9.76 -11.38
C GLU A 55 -1.01 8.31 -11.23
N ARG A 56 -2.11 7.94 -11.86
CA ARG A 56 -2.46 6.55 -12.10
C ARG A 56 -1.82 6.13 -13.42
N LEU A 57 -1.22 4.98 -13.41
CA LEU A 57 -0.42 4.48 -14.51
C LEU A 57 -1.16 3.37 -15.25
N PRO A 58 -1.13 3.35 -16.60
CA PRO A 58 -1.41 2.13 -17.33
C PRO A 58 -0.32 1.09 -17.04
N LEU A 59 -0.64 -0.18 -17.20
CA LEU A 59 0.32 -1.26 -16.98
C LEU A 59 1.62 -1.10 -17.80
N SER A 60 1.51 -0.56 -19.01
CA SER A 60 2.65 -0.31 -19.89
C SER A 60 3.68 0.70 -19.37
N GLU A 61 3.29 1.58 -18.44
CA GLU A 61 4.17 2.60 -17.86
C GLU A 61 4.77 2.22 -16.51
N VAL A 62 4.33 1.10 -15.93
CA VAL A 62 4.76 0.69 -14.58
C VAL A 62 6.27 0.45 -14.51
N VAL A 63 6.87 -0.16 -15.53
CA VAL A 63 8.32 -0.43 -15.57
C VAL A 63 9.12 0.87 -15.60
N ASN A 64 8.71 1.85 -16.41
CA ASN A 64 9.37 3.15 -16.52
C ASN A 64 9.31 3.93 -15.19
N GLU A 65 8.16 3.89 -14.52
CA GLU A 65 7.99 4.54 -13.21
C GLU A 65 8.87 3.89 -12.13
N VAL A 66 8.92 2.56 -12.09
CA VAL A 66 9.75 1.84 -11.12
C VAL A 66 11.23 2.08 -11.38
N ASP A 67 11.66 2.21 -12.63
CA ASP A 67 13.04 2.52 -12.98
C ASP A 67 13.46 3.89 -12.40
N ALA A 68 12.63 4.91 -12.57
CA ALA A 68 12.87 6.22 -11.99
C ALA A 68 12.93 6.18 -10.43
N ILE A 69 12.10 5.36 -9.79
CA ILE A 69 12.12 5.17 -8.32
C ILE A 69 13.42 4.50 -7.87
N VAL A 70 13.90 3.50 -8.61
CA VAL A 70 15.18 2.82 -8.34
C VAL A 70 16.35 3.79 -8.50
N GLU A 71 16.34 4.64 -9.53
CA GLU A 71 17.38 5.65 -9.74
C GLU A 71 17.45 6.68 -8.60
N LEU A 72 16.34 7.00 -7.96
CA LEU A 72 16.28 7.83 -6.75
C LEU A 72 16.84 7.15 -5.50
N GLY A 73 17.19 5.86 -5.57
CA GLY A 73 17.70 5.07 -4.44
C GLY A 73 16.62 4.68 -3.43
N ILE A 74 15.34 4.71 -3.80
CA ILE A 74 14.22 4.26 -2.97
C ILE A 74 14.14 2.73 -3.08
N PRO A 75 14.19 1.99 -1.95
CA PRO A 75 14.31 0.53 -1.97
C PRO A 75 12.99 -0.21 -2.17
N GLY A 76 11.84 0.44 -2.03
CA GLY A 76 10.55 -0.25 -2.08
C GLY A 76 9.42 0.57 -2.67
N ILE A 77 8.47 -0.14 -3.25
CA ILE A 77 7.21 0.42 -3.77
C ILE A 77 6.02 -0.23 -3.07
N MET A 78 4.91 0.51 -2.98
CA MET A 78 3.62 -0.01 -2.53
C MET A 78 2.62 0.11 -3.67
N LEU A 79 2.15 -1.02 -4.20
CA LEU A 79 1.22 -1.08 -5.32
C LEU A 79 -0.24 -0.99 -4.87
N PHE A 80 -1.00 -0.13 -5.55
CA PHE A 80 -2.45 0.01 -5.41
C PHE A 80 -3.10 -0.20 -6.78
N GLY A 81 -4.03 -1.17 -6.87
CA GLY A 81 -4.72 -1.49 -8.13
C GLY A 81 -6.08 -0.82 -8.23
N ILE A 82 -6.37 -0.29 -9.40
CA ILE A 82 -7.69 0.21 -9.76
C ILE A 82 -8.21 -0.64 -10.93
N PRO A 83 -9.13 -1.60 -10.65
CA PRO A 83 -9.68 -2.45 -11.71
C PRO A 83 -10.69 -1.70 -12.56
N GLU A 84 -10.86 -2.10 -13.81
CA GLU A 84 -11.91 -1.59 -14.69
C GLU A 84 -13.31 -2.00 -14.21
N ASN A 85 -13.44 -3.23 -13.70
CA ASN A 85 -14.71 -3.75 -13.24
C ASN A 85 -14.69 -4.06 -11.75
N LYS A 86 -15.74 -3.63 -11.05
CA LYS A 86 -15.96 -3.88 -9.63
C LYS A 86 -17.23 -4.69 -9.43
N ASP A 87 -17.19 -5.65 -8.51
CA ASP A 87 -18.37 -6.46 -8.15
C ASP A 87 -18.59 -6.48 -6.62
N GLU A 88 -19.63 -7.18 -6.17
CA GLU A 88 -19.96 -7.26 -4.74
C GLU A 88 -18.92 -8.05 -3.93
N HIS A 89 -18.16 -8.92 -4.60
CA HIS A 89 -17.19 -9.83 -3.98
C HIS A 89 -15.74 -9.35 -4.13
N GLY A 90 -15.49 -8.30 -4.90
CA GLY A 90 -14.13 -7.83 -5.20
C GLY A 90 -13.31 -8.86 -5.95
N THR A 91 -13.93 -9.60 -6.88
CA THR A 91 -13.33 -10.74 -7.57
C THR A 91 -12.03 -10.38 -8.28
N SER A 92 -11.96 -9.21 -8.90
CA SER A 92 -10.76 -8.72 -9.61
C SER A 92 -9.55 -8.49 -8.71
N ALA A 93 -9.71 -8.51 -7.37
CA ALA A 93 -8.59 -8.37 -6.43
C ALA A 93 -7.68 -9.62 -6.36
N TYR A 94 -8.23 -10.82 -6.63
CA TYR A 94 -7.54 -12.09 -6.42
C TYR A 94 -7.48 -13.00 -7.65
N VAL A 95 -7.97 -12.54 -8.81
CA VAL A 95 -7.82 -13.33 -10.04
C VAL A 95 -6.36 -13.32 -10.50
N GLU A 96 -5.91 -14.42 -11.11
CA GLU A 96 -4.53 -14.64 -11.54
C GLU A 96 -3.99 -13.52 -12.45
N HIS A 97 -4.84 -12.99 -13.31
CA HIS A 97 -4.49 -11.94 -14.26
C HIS A 97 -5.08 -10.57 -13.89
N GLY A 98 -5.32 -10.32 -12.61
CA GLY A 98 -5.72 -9.01 -12.11
C GLY A 98 -4.64 -7.95 -12.33
N ILE A 99 -5.03 -6.68 -12.26
CA ILE A 99 -4.11 -5.57 -12.60
C ILE A 99 -2.86 -5.56 -11.71
N ILE A 100 -3.00 -5.86 -10.42
CA ILE A 100 -1.87 -5.89 -9.48
C ILE A 100 -0.98 -7.12 -9.72
N GLN A 101 -1.56 -8.29 -9.98
CA GLN A 101 -0.80 -9.50 -10.27
C GLN A 101 0.04 -9.33 -11.56
N LYS A 102 -0.53 -8.71 -12.59
CA LYS A 102 0.21 -8.34 -13.81
C LYS A 102 1.33 -7.34 -13.51
N ALA A 103 1.06 -6.29 -12.73
CA ALA A 103 2.06 -5.28 -12.37
C ALA A 103 3.22 -5.89 -11.57
N ILE A 104 2.92 -6.73 -10.55
CA ILE A 104 3.94 -7.44 -9.77
C ILE A 104 4.83 -8.29 -10.69
N SER A 105 4.22 -9.09 -11.58
CA SER A 105 4.94 -9.98 -12.49
C SER A 105 5.84 -9.19 -13.46
N GLU A 106 5.35 -8.09 -14.03
CA GLU A 106 6.16 -7.24 -14.92
C GLU A 106 7.32 -6.57 -14.19
N ILE A 107 7.11 -6.06 -12.97
CA ILE A 107 8.17 -5.45 -12.17
C ILE A 107 9.21 -6.52 -11.78
N ARG A 108 8.78 -7.68 -11.29
CA ARG A 108 9.68 -8.77 -10.90
C ARG A 108 10.53 -9.25 -12.06
N LYS A 109 9.95 -9.39 -13.24
CA LYS A 109 10.65 -9.77 -14.47
C LYS A 109 11.74 -8.79 -14.87
N ASN A 110 11.50 -7.48 -14.71
CA ASN A 110 12.44 -6.44 -15.17
C ASN A 110 13.50 -6.09 -14.13
N PHE A 111 13.16 -6.10 -12.85
CA PHE A 111 14.03 -5.61 -11.77
C PHE A 111 14.61 -6.71 -10.88
N GLY A 112 14.03 -7.93 -10.87
CA GLY A 112 14.46 -8.97 -9.93
C GLY A 112 14.40 -8.46 -8.49
N ASP A 113 15.51 -8.56 -7.76
CA ASP A 113 15.63 -8.14 -6.35
C ASP A 113 16.14 -6.71 -6.16
N LYS A 114 16.17 -5.88 -7.23
CA LYS A 114 16.64 -4.49 -7.13
C LYS A 114 15.66 -3.56 -6.40
N ILE A 115 14.41 -3.99 -6.23
CA ILE A 115 13.38 -3.25 -5.51
C ILE A 115 12.48 -4.20 -4.74
N VAL A 116 12.08 -3.80 -3.54
CA VAL A 116 11.08 -4.53 -2.75
C VAL A 116 9.69 -4.21 -3.27
N ILE A 117 8.97 -5.23 -3.70
CA ILE A 117 7.61 -5.10 -4.20
C ILE A 117 6.64 -5.37 -3.04
N MET A 118 5.91 -4.33 -2.64
CA MET A 118 4.82 -4.43 -1.68
C MET A 118 3.48 -4.23 -2.39
N ALA A 119 2.42 -4.88 -1.93
CA ALA A 119 1.08 -4.70 -2.49
C ALA A 119 0.03 -4.58 -1.39
N ASP A 120 -0.90 -3.65 -1.57
CA ASP A 120 -2.04 -3.46 -0.68
C ASP A 120 -2.97 -4.67 -0.71
N VAL A 121 -3.44 -5.10 0.46
CA VAL A 121 -4.46 -6.14 0.61
C VAL A 121 -5.71 -5.52 1.21
N CYS A 122 -6.59 -5.09 0.32
CA CYS A 122 -7.87 -4.48 0.66
C CYS A 122 -8.91 -4.81 -0.42
N LEU A 123 -10.17 -4.62 -0.08
CA LEU A 123 -11.31 -4.84 -0.99
C LEU A 123 -11.90 -3.54 -1.54
N CYS A 124 -11.61 -2.39 -0.94
CA CYS A 124 -12.32 -1.15 -1.26
C CYS A 124 -12.12 -0.65 -2.70
N GLN A 125 -10.99 -0.96 -3.35
CA GLN A 125 -10.77 -0.64 -4.76
C GLN A 125 -11.57 -1.54 -5.69
N TYR A 126 -11.92 -2.74 -5.25
CA TYR A 126 -12.43 -3.85 -6.06
C TYR A 126 -13.92 -4.13 -5.86
N THR A 127 -14.48 -3.71 -4.72
CA THR A 127 -15.91 -3.90 -4.45
C THR A 127 -16.75 -2.75 -5.00
N SER A 128 -17.93 -3.07 -5.52
CA SER A 128 -18.93 -2.08 -5.95
C SER A 128 -19.41 -1.20 -4.78
N SER A 129 -19.37 -1.71 -3.55
CA SER A 129 -19.71 -0.95 -2.34
C SER A 129 -18.65 0.07 -1.92
N GLY A 130 -17.39 -0.09 -2.36
CA GLY A 130 -16.24 0.70 -1.92
C GLY A 130 -15.82 0.45 -0.47
N HIS A 131 -16.39 -0.52 0.23
CA HIS A 131 -15.98 -0.90 1.58
C HIS A 131 -14.79 -1.86 1.58
N CYS A 132 -14.02 -1.84 2.68
CA CYS A 132 -12.82 -2.66 2.84
C CYS A 132 -13.11 -4.15 3.13
N GLY A 133 -14.36 -4.52 3.28
CA GLY A 133 -14.84 -5.89 3.52
C GLY A 133 -16.11 -6.19 2.73
N LEU A 134 -16.47 -7.46 2.71
CA LEU A 134 -17.71 -7.94 2.11
C LEU A 134 -18.92 -7.46 2.90
N ILE A 135 -20.01 -7.16 2.21
CA ILE A 135 -21.24 -6.68 2.83
C ILE A 135 -22.25 -7.82 2.97
N LYS A 136 -22.80 -7.98 4.17
CA LYS A 136 -23.89 -8.90 4.46
C LYS A 136 -24.93 -8.21 5.33
N ASN A 137 -26.19 -8.22 4.89
CA ASN A 137 -27.28 -7.56 5.58
C ASN A 137 -27.03 -6.07 5.89
N GLY A 138 -26.36 -5.36 4.96
CA GLY A 138 -26.06 -3.92 5.10
C GLY A 138 -24.86 -3.58 6.01
N ASN A 139 -24.17 -4.58 6.57
CA ASN A 139 -23.00 -4.41 7.42
C ASN A 139 -21.78 -5.13 6.84
N ILE A 140 -20.58 -4.72 7.25
CA ILE A 140 -19.36 -5.44 6.91
C ILE A 140 -19.37 -6.78 7.64
N ASP A 141 -19.21 -7.88 6.88
CA ASP A 141 -19.02 -9.22 7.41
C ASP A 141 -17.50 -9.48 7.57
N ASN A 142 -17.02 -9.34 8.80
CA ASN A 142 -15.60 -9.52 9.12
C ASN A 142 -15.09 -10.89 8.69
N ASP A 143 -15.77 -11.96 9.09
CA ASP A 143 -15.25 -13.32 8.96
C ASP A 143 -15.22 -13.80 7.51
N SER A 144 -16.23 -13.52 6.71
CA SER A 144 -16.20 -13.82 5.28
C SER A 144 -15.18 -12.98 4.51
N SER A 145 -14.88 -11.77 5.00
CA SER A 145 -13.83 -10.92 4.43
C SER A 145 -12.43 -11.51 4.64
N LEU A 146 -12.17 -12.21 5.75
CA LEU A 146 -10.86 -12.80 6.05
C LEU A 146 -10.42 -13.82 4.99
N GLU A 147 -11.33 -14.66 4.53
CA GLU A 147 -11.05 -15.63 3.47
C GLU A 147 -10.66 -14.94 2.16
N THR A 148 -11.38 -13.88 1.79
CA THR A 148 -11.11 -13.12 0.58
C THR A 148 -9.78 -12.38 0.66
N LEU A 149 -9.45 -11.76 1.81
CA LEU A 149 -8.17 -11.10 2.03
C LEU A 149 -6.99 -12.10 1.95
N SER A 150 -7.19 -13.32 2.44
CA SER A 150 -6.19 -14.39 2.29
C SER A 150 -6.01 -14.78 0.82
N LYS A 151 -7.07 -14.91 0.02
CA LYS A 151 -7.00 -15.17 -1.42
C LYS A 151 -6.23 -14.07 -2.17
N ILE A 152 -6.46 -12.80 -1.82
CA ILE A 152 -5.72 -11.66 -2.40
C ILE A 152 -4.22 -11.80 -2.12
N ALA A 153 -3.84 -12.02 -0.86
CA ALA A 153 -2.44 -12.16 -0.48
C ALA A 153 -1.76 -13.33 -1.18
N ILE A 154 -2.43 -14.48 -1.28
CA ILE A 154 -1.93 -15.67 -2.00
C ILE A 154 -1.74 -15.37 -3.49
N SER A 155 -2.69 -14.69 -4.13
CA SER A 155 -2.59 -14.36 -5.56
C SER A 155 -1.42 -13.39 -5.84
N GLN A 156 -1.20 -12.43 -4.95
CA GLN A 156 -0.05 -11.52 -5.01
C GLN A 156 1.27 -12.26 -4.79
N ALA A 157 1.31 -13.22 -3.85
CA ALA A 157 2.46 -14.06 -3.61
C ALA A 157 2.82 -14.93 -4.84
N LYS A 158 1.82 -15.52 -5.49
CA LYS A 158 1.99 -16.26 -6.75
C LYS A 158 2.56 -15.37 -7.87
N ALA A 159 2.23 -14.09 -7.90
CA ALA A 159 2.77 -13.13 -8.85
C ALA A 159 4.20 -12.66 -8.53
N GLY A 160 4.72 -12.91 -7.31
CA GLY A 160 6.10 -12.61 -6.93
C GLY A 160 6.28 -11.38 -6.03
N VAL A 161 5.27 -11.02 -5.22
CA VAL A 161 5.38 -9.95 -4.22
C VAL A 161 6.34 -10.35 -3.09
N ASP A 162 7.07 -9.39 -2.51
CA ASP A 162 7.90 -9.62 -1.32
C ASP A 162 7.11 -9.41 -0.02
N VAL A 163 6.19 -8.45 -0.03
CA VAL A 163 5.45 -8.04 1.16
C VAL A 163 3.99 -7.79 0.81
N VAL A 164 3.08 -8.43 1.53
CA VAL A 164 1.64 -8.11 1.48
C VAL A 164 1.29 -7.14 2.60
N SER A 165 0.51 -6.10 2.30
CA SER A 165 0.21 -5.03 3.25
C SER A 165 -1.29 -4.92 3.52
N PRO A 166 -1.83 -5.69 4.49
CA PRO A 166 -3.26 -5.65 4.80
C PRO A 166 -3.68 -4.33 5.41
N SER A 167 -4.62 -3.66 4.75
CA SER A 167 -5.13 -2.35 5.11
C SER A 167 -6.66 -2.34 5.35
N ALA A 168 -7.31 -3.49 5.28
CA ALA A 168 -8.76 -3.60 5.39
C ALA A 168 -9.30 -3.41 6.81
N MET A 169 -8.47 -3.55 7.85
CA MET A 169 -8.84 -3.41 9.27
C MET A 169 -9.83 -4.48 9.77
N MET A 170 -9.82 -5.67 9.18
CA MET A 170 -10.62 -6.79 9.68
C MET A 170 -9.95 -7.45 10.88
N ASP A 171 -10.73 -7.78 11.90
CA ASP A 171 -10.25 -8.52 13.06
C ASP A 171 -9.70 -9.88 12.64
N GLY A 172 -8.45 -10.17 13.02
CA GLY A 172 -7.80 -11.44 12.66
C GLY A 172 -7.17 -11.49 11.27
N GLN A 173 -7.18 -10.41 10.48
CA GLN A 173 -6.68 -10.40 9.09
C GLN A 173 -5.22 -10.87 8.96
N VAL A 174 -4.33 -10.46 9.86
CA VAL A 174 -2.90 -10.87 9.82
C VAL A 174 -2.76 -12.37 10.01
N LYS A 175 -3.49 -12.95 10.97
CA LYS A 175 -3.48 -14.39 11.22
C LYS A 175 -4.02 -15.18 10.01
N SER A 176 -5.14 -14.76 9.46
CA SER A 176 -5.76 -15.42 8.29
C SER A 176 -4.82 -15.39 7.08
N ILE A 177 -4.25 -14.23 6.77
CA ILE A 177 -3.31 -14.07 5.66
C ILE A 177 -2.05 -14.90 5.90
N ARG A 178 -1.46 -14.89 7.11
CA ARG A 178 -0.26 -15.68 7.41
C ARG A 178 -0.50 -17.18 7.23
N GLN A 179 -1.62 -17.68 7.76
CA GLN A 179 -2.00 -19.08 7.61
C GLN A 179 -2.22 -19.45 6.13
N GLY A 180 -2.88 -18.59 5.36
CA GLY A 180 -3.10 -18.81 3.93
C GLY A 180 -1.79 -18.88 3.14
N LEU A 181 -0.89 -17.94 3.37
CA LEU A 181 0.43 -17.91 2.72
C LEU A 181 1.27 -19.15 3.09
N ASP A 182 1.30 -19.54 4.36
CA ASP A 182 2.07 -20.70 4.82
C ASP A 182 1.53 -22.02 4.23
N ASN A 183 0.21 -22.17 4.17
CA ASN A 183 -0.44 -23.35 3.58
C ASN A 183 -0.12 -23.52 2.08
N GLU A 184 0.07 -22.40 1.37
CA GLU A 184 0.44 -22.37 -0.05
C GLU A 184 1.97 -22.31 -0.27
N SER A 185 2.78 -22.56 0.78
CA SER A 185 4.26 -22.55 0.75
C SER A 185 4.91 -21.18 0.49
N PHE A 186 4.21 -20.08 0.78
CA PHE A 186 4.73 -18.70 0.72
C PHE A 186 5.21 -18.18 2.08
N SER A 187 5.87 -19.01 2.88
CA SER A 187 6.34 -18.67 4.23
C SER A 187 7.33 -17.49 4.26
N ASN A 188 8.03 -17.23 3.15
CA ASN A 188 9.00 -16.14 3.03
C ASN A 188 8.37 -14.79 2.68
N VAL A 189 7.11 -14.73 2.25
CA VAL A 189 6.42 -13.47 1.99
C VAL A 189 6.11 -12.78 3.32
N ALA A 190 6.61 -11.56 3.48
CA ALA A 190 6.40 -10.78 4.69
C ALA A 190 5.00 -10.16 4.75
N ILE A 191 4.54 -9.81 5.96
CA ILE A 191 3.31 -9.06 6.16
C ILE A 191 3.63 -7.73 6.84
N MET A 192 3.33 -6.61 6.17
CA MET A 192 3.41 -5.26 6.74
C MET A 192 2.01 -4.74 7.00
N SER A 193 1.48 -4.98 8.18
CA SER A 193 0.10 -4.60 8.52
C SER A 193 -0.03 -3.12 8.85
N HIS A 194 -1.10 -2.50 8.33
CA HIS A 194 -1.59 -1.24 8.86
C HIS A 194 -2.23 -1.52 10.23
N SER A 195 -1.47 -1.30 11.32
CA SER A 195 -1.91 -1.65 12.68
C SER A 195 -2.91 -0.66 13.27
N ALA A 196 -2.96 0.58 12.78
CA ALA A 196 -3.95 1.58 13.16
C ALA A 196 -4.26 2.54 12.00
N LYS A 197 -5.55 2.73 11.70
CA LYS A 197 -6.06 3.74 10.79
C LYS A 197 -6.86 4.77 11.57
N HIS A 198 -6.28 5.95 11.77
CA HIS A 198 -7.01 7.05 12.36
C HIS A 198 -7.84 7.78 11.31
N ARG A 199 -9.12 7.97 11.57
CA ARG A 199 -9.95 8.82 10.71
C ARG A 199 -9.40 10.24 10.70
N SER A 200 -9.02 10.73 9.52
CA SER A 200 -8.50 12.10 9.35
C SER A 200 -8.90 12.68 8.00
N ASN A 201 -8.76 13.99 7.86
CA ASN A 201 -9.01 14.70 6.60
C ASN A 201 -7.98 14.34 5.51
N PHE A 202 -6.84 13.72 5.86
CA PHE A 202 -5.82 13.29 4.91
C PHE A 202 -6.23 12.05 4.08
N TYR A 203 -7.33 11.38 4.42
CA TYR A 203 -7.81 10.23 3.64
C TYR A 203 -8.49 10.61 2.32
N SER A 204 -9.00 11.83 2.19
CA SER A 204 -9.73 12.24 1.00
C SER A 204 -8.90 12.12 -0.28
N PRO A 205 -7.65 12.61 -0.34
CA PRO A 205 -6.81 12.47 -1.54
C PRO A 205 -6.53 11.02 -1.92
N PHE A 206 -6.27 10.15 -0.94
CA PHE A 206 -6.05 8.74 -1.18
C PHE A 206 -7.29 8.04 -1.77
N ARG A 207 -8.50 8.39 -1.31
CA ARG A 207 -9.74 7.82 -1.86
C ARG A 207 -9.93 8.18 -3.32
N ASP A 208 -9.56 9.41 -3.71
CA ASP A 208 -9.55 9.81 -5.10
C ASP A 208 -8.53 9.01 -5.90
N ALA A 209 -7.30 8.87 -5.40
CA ALA A 209 -6.23 8.16 -6.07
C ALA A 209 -6.60 6.68 -6.33
N ALA A 210 -7.19 6.00 -5.34
CA ALA A 210 -7.52 4.58 -5.38
C ALA A 210 -8.96 4.28 -5.86
N GLU A 211 -9.77 5.31 -6.17
CA GLU A 211 -11.20 5.17 -6.52
C GLU A 211 -12.01 4.31 -5.55
N CYS A 212 -11.76 4.48 -4.25
CA CYS A 212 -12.31 3.62 -3.21
C CYS A 212 -13.26 4.34 -2.26
N ALA A 213 -13.99 5.36 -2.73
CA ALA A 213 -15.02 6.02 -1.93
C ALA A 213 -16.19 5.07 -1.64
N PRO A 214 -16.67 4.97 -0.38
CA PRO A 214 -17.80 4.12 -0.06
C PRO A 214 -19.09 4.68 -0.68
N GLN A 215 -19.92 3.79 -1.22
CA GLN A 215 -21.21 4.14 -1.82
C GLN A 215 -22.28 4.48 -0.76
N PHE A 216 -22.12 3.96 0.45
CA PHE A 216 -22.99 4.22 1.59
C PHE A 216 -22.18 4.18 2.88
N GLY A 217 -22.75 4.73 3.97
CA GLY A 217 -22.03 4.84 5.24
C GLY A 217 -20.88 5.86 5.18
N ASP A 218 -20.09 5.93 6.22
CA ASP A 218 -19.02 6.93 6.35
C ASP A 218 -17.68 6.37 6.82
N ARG A 219 -17.57 5.05 6.95
CA ARG A 219 -16.39 4.35 7.52
C ARG A 219 -16.01 4.87 8.91
N LYS A 220 -16.97 5.26 9.72
CA LYS A 220 -16.73 5.67 11.11
C LYS A 220 -16.70 4.50 12.08
N THR A 221 -17.20 3.36 11.64
CA THR A 221 -17.26 2.10 12.38
C THR A 221 -16.31 1.08 11.80
#